data_8d9eb1d872183f6c3ce69f633672cfce
#
_entry.id   8d9eb1d872183f6c3ce69f633672cfce
#
_cell.length_a   1.000
_cell.length_b   1.000
_cell.length_c   1.000
_cell.angle_alpha   90.00
_cell.angle_beta   90.00
_cell.angle_gamma   90.00
#
_symmetry.space_group_name_H-M   'P 1'
#
loop_
_entity.id
_entity.type
_entity.pdbx_description
1 polymer ?
#
loop_
_entity_poly.entity_id
_entity_poly.type
_entity_poly.pdbx_seq_one_letter_code
_entity_poly.pdbx_strand_id
1 'polypeptide(L)'
;SDECYSEIYFDEANPPIGGLQAASLLGRTNERLVMFSSLSKRSNVPGMRSGFVAGDAAIIRKFLLYRTYHGCAMPPPVQTASVAAWNDEAHVLDNRNQYREKFAACTPLIAEVLGTGMPDASFYLWARVDKLAPISDSEFARGLLEHYNVVVLPGSFLAREANGVNPGAGFVRIALVASLAECLDAAARIRQFAQKL
;
A
#
# COMPACT_ATOMS: atom_id res chain seq x y z
N SER A 1 14.87 4.63 -1.62
CA SER A 1 13.86 3.90 -0.83
C SER A 1 12.56 4.67 -0.82
N ASP A 2 11.45 4.05 -1.22
CA ASP A 2 10.10 4.60 -1.06
C ASP A 2 9.48 4.01 0.21
N GLU A 3 9.32 4.85 1.22
CA GLU A 3 8.84 4.46 2.55
C GLU A 3 7.43 5.02 2.85
N CYS A 4 6.65 5.33 1.81
CA CYS A 4 5.30 5.87 1.98
C CYS A 4 4.33 4.90 2.69
N TYR A 5 4.65 3.61 2.74
CA TYR A 5 3.85 2.55 3.39
C TYR A 5 4.46 2.03 4.70
N SER A 6 5.61 2.53 5.13
CA SER A 6 6.37 2.01 6.27
C SER A 6 5.57 1.96 7.58
N GLU A 7 4.56 2.80 7.72
CA GLU A 7 3.74 2.90 8.94
C GLU A 7 2.53 1.97 8.96
N ILE A 8 2.30 1.19 7.90
CA ILE A 8 1.18 0.23 7.83
C ILE A 8 1.73 -1.18 7.89
N TYR A 9 1.93 -1.69 9.09
CA TYR A 9 2.43 -3.03 9.40
C TYR A 9 1.64 -3.64 10.57
N PHE A 10 1.78 -4.95 10.81
CA PHE A 10 0.88 -5.65 11.73
C PHE A 10 1.55 -6.12 13.02
N ASP A 11 2.87 -6.29 13.04
CA ASP A 11 3.62 -6.69 14.21
C ASP A 11 4.43 -5.53 14.78
N GLU A 12 4.00 -4.96 15.91
CA GLU A 12 4.69 -3.84 16.56
C GLU A 12 6.09 -4.23 17.08
N ALA A 13 6.36 -5.51 17.30
CA ALA A 13 7.67 -5.97 17.72
C ALA A 13 8.69 -6.02 16.55
N ASN A 14 8.20 -6.06 15.32
CA ASN A 14 9.00 -6.17 14.10
C ASN A 14 8.60 -5.09 13.07
N PRO A 15 8.81 -3.79 13.36
CA PRO A 15 8.49 -2.73 12.41
C PRO A 15 9.39 -2.82 11.17
N PRO A 16 8.91 -2.39 10.00
CA PRO A 16 9.72 -2.33 8.79
C PRO A 16 10.97 -1.48 8.97
N ILE A 17 12.10 -1.97 8.50
CA ILE A 17 13.37 -1.25 8.53
C ILE A 17 13.43 -0.29 7.33
N GLY A 18 13.59 1.02 7.61
CA GLY A 18 13.79 2.03 6.58
C GLY A 18 15.21 1.99 6.00
N GLY A 19 15.40 2.54 4.78
CA GLY A 19 16.68 2.52 4.07
C GLY A 19 17.81 3.20 4.83
N LEU A 20 17.54 4.33 5.49
CA LEU A 20 18.54 5.03 6.31
C LEU A 20 18.93 4.23 7.55
N GLN A 21 17.97 3.58 8.18
CA GLN A 21 18.22 2.69 9.33
C GLN A 21 19.02 1.46 8.88
N ALA A 22 18.67 0.85 7.76
CA ALA A 22 19.39 -0.28 7.19
C ALA A 22 20.86 0.08 6.89
N ALA A 23 21.11 1.25 6.29
CA ALA A 23 22.46 1.75 6.07
C ALA A 23 23.24 1.87 7.38
N SER A 24 22.66 2.44 8.41
CA SER A 24 23.26 2.58 9.73
C SER A 24 23.60 1.23 10.37
N LEU A 25 22.66 0.28 10.33
CA LEU A 25 22.87 -1.09 10.86
C LEU A 25 24.00 -1.84 10.13
N LEU A 26 24.19 -1.55 8.84
CA LEU A 26 25.27 -2.12 8.03
C LEU A 26 26.60 -1.35 8.16
N GLY A 27 26.70 -0.36 9.05
CA GLY A 27 27.88 0.50 9.20
C GLY A 27 28.18 1.32 7.94
N ARG A 28 27.17 1.62 7.11
CA ARG A 28 27.29 2.41 5.90
C ARG A 28 26.90 3.86 6.15
N THR A 29 27.46 4.75 5.35
CA THR A 29 27.01 6.14 5.28
C THR A 29 25.72 6.25 4.45
N ASN A 30 25.07 7.42 4.48
CA ASN A 30 23.93 7.70 3.61
C ASN A 30 24.33 8.10 2.19
N GLU A 31 25.59 7.93 1.79
CA GLU A 31 26.07 8.25 0.45
C GLU A 31 25.29 7.45 -0.60
N ARG A 32 24.78 8.16 -1.59
CA ARG A 32 23.95 7.63 -2.69
C ARG A 32 22.62 7.01 -2.25
N LEU A 33 22.18 7.25 -1.03
CA LEU A 33 20.91 6.79 -0.51
C LEU A 33 19.98 7.99 -0.28
N VAL A 34 18.76 7.92 -0.81
CA VAL A 34 17.65 8.83 -0.47
C VAL A 34 16.41 8.03 -0.15
N MET A 35 15.68 8.48 0.86
CA MET A 35 14.37 7.92 1.22
C MET A 35 13.28 8.96 1.00
N PHE A 36 12.10 8.49 0.65
CA PHE A 36 10.89 9.29 0.49
C PHE A 36 9.82 8.79 1.44
N SER A 37 9.17 9.69 2.15
CA SER A 37 8.00 9.37 2.95
C SER A 37 6.91 10.41 2.77
N SER A 38 5.66 10.07 3.13
CA SER A 38 4.54 10.99 3.00
C SER A 38 3.45 10.73 4.04
N LEU A 39 2.63 11.75 4.29
CA LEU A 39 1.41 11.63 5.11
C LEU A 39 0.28 10.88 4.41
N SER A 40 0.44 10.56 3.12
CA SER A 40 -0.63 9.94 2.32
C SER A 40 -1.18 8.65 2.94
N LYS A 41 -0.29 7.80 3.47
CA LYS A 41 -0.65 6.50 4.04
C LYS A 41 -0.46 6.47 5.56
N ARG A 42 0.59 7.14 6.06
CA ARG A 42 0.84 7.30 7.49
C ARG A 42 -0.36 7.93 8.21
N SER A 43 -0.93 9.00 7.64
CA SER A 43 -1.98 9.81 8.26
C SER A 43 -3.30 9.81 7.48
N ASN A 44 -3.45 8.96 6.48
CA ASN A 44 -4.67 8.87 5.65
C ASN A 44 -5.09 10.19 4.96
N VAL A 45 -4.15 11.08 4.66
CA VAL A 45 -4.41 12.39 4.04
C VAL A 45 -3.72 12.56 2.67
N PRO A 46 -3.97 11.67 1.70
CA PRO A 46 -3.28 11.72 0.41
C PRO A 46 -3.57 13.02 -0.36
N GLY A 47 -4.71 13.66 -0.12
CA GLY A 47 -5.10 14.94 -0.74
C GLY A 47 -4.25 16.13 -0.32
N MET A 48 -3.59 16.09 0.85
CA MET A 48 -2.69 17.15 1.31
C MET A 48 -1.42 17.27 0.48
N ARG A 49 -1.03 16.25 -0.30
CA ARG A 49 0.20 16.23 -1.11
C ARG A 49 1.45 16.57 -0.29
N SER A 50 1.51 16.09 0.94
CA SER A 50 2.60 16.33 1.89
C SER A 50 3.50 15.11 2.03
N GLY A 51 4.81 15.35 2.02
CA GLY A 51 5.85 14.35 2.19
C GLY A 51 7.22 15.02 2.28
N PHE A 52 8.24 14.22 2.50
CA PHE A 52 9.61 14.69 2.55
C PHE A 52 10.58 13.68 1.92
N VAL A 53 11.79 14.17 1.66
CA VAL A 53 12.93 13.36 1.23
C VAL A 53 14.09 13.59 2.19
N ALA A 54 14.82 12.54 2.53
CA ALA A 54 16.01 12.59 3.37
C ALA A 54 17.11 11.66 2.83
N GLY A 55 18.37 11.89 3.21
CA GLY A 55 19.47 11.02 2.81
C GLY A 55 20.74 11.75 2.43
N ASP A 56 21.39 11.34 1.34
CA ASP A 56 22.65 11.91 0.83
C ASP A 56 22.59 13.41 0.66
N ALA A 57 23.39 14.14 1.43
CA ALA A 57 23.40 15.60 1.43
C ALA A 57 23.75 16.22 0.05
N ALA A 58 24.59 15.53 -0.75
CA ALA A 58 24.96 16.03 -2.08
C ALA A 58 23.78 15.88 -3.06
N ILE A 59 23.04 14.78 -2.97
CA ILE A 59 21.83 14.56 -3.78
C ILE A 59 20.73 15.53 -3.33
N ILE A 60 20.48 15.64 -2.03
CA ILE A 60 19.44 16.53 -1.46
C ILE A 60 19.67 17.99 -1.87
N ARG A 61 20.92 18.46 -1.86
CA ARG A 61 21.23 19.83 -2.29
C ARG A 61 20.85 20.07 -3.76
N LYS A 62 21.18 19.13 -4.65
CA LYS A 62 20.84 19.22 -6.07
C LYS A 62 19.32 19.09 -6.28
N PHE A 63 18.68 18.20 -5.54
CA PHE A 63 17.23 18.02 -5.58
C PHE A 63 16.48 19.27 -5.10
N LEU A 64 16.94 19.93 -4.03
CA LEU A 64 16.37 21.18 -3.54
C LEU A 64 16.47 22.28 -4.59
N LEU A 65 17.63 22.43 -5.26
CA LEU A 65 17.81 23.38 -6.34
C LEU A 65 16.86 23.10 -7.51
N TYR A 66 16.73 21.84 -7.91
CA TYR A 66 15.77 21.43 -8.94
C TYR A 66 14.33 21.78 -8.54
N ARG A 67 13.94 21.46 -7.28
CA ARG A 67 12.61 21.75 -6.74
C ARG A 67 12.28 23.24 -6.64
N THR A 68 13.26 24.11 -6.55
CA THR A 68 13.06 25.57 -6.56
C THR A 68 12.40 26.06 -7.86
N TYR A 69 12.68 25.39 -8.96
CA TYR A 69 12.20 25.76 -10.29
C TYR A 69 11.17 24.78 -10.86
N HIS A 70 11.04 23.60 -10.28
CA HIS A 70 10.23 22.53 -10.84
C HIS A 70 9.32 21.89 -9.78
N GLY A 71 8.03 21.98 -10.00
CA GLY A 71 6.99 21.53 -9.06
C GLY A 71 6.53 22.62 -8.09
N CYS A 72 5.47 22.32 -7.37
CA CYS A 72 4.84 23.26 -6.44
C CYS A 72 5.42 23.13 -5.02
N ALA A 73 5.53 24.26 -4.31
CA ALA A 73 5.69 24.27 -2.87
C ALA A 73 4.35 23.95 -2.18
N MET A 74 4.43 23.34 -0.99
CA MET A 74 3.22 23.16 -0.16
C MET A 74 2.71 24.53 0.32
N PRO A 75 1.40 24.82 0.23
CA PRO A 75 0.82 26.01 0.83
C PRO A 75 1.06 26.08 2.35
N PRO A 76 1.24 27.26 2.95
CA PRO A 76 1.47 27.38 4.40
C PRO A 76 0.46 26.66 5.29
N PRO A 77 -0.86 26.66 5.02
CA PRO A 77 -1.81 25.88 5.82
C PRO A 77 -1.52 24.38 5.80
N VAL A 78 -1.10 23.84 4.64
CA VAL A 78 -0.72 22.42 4.51
C VAL A 78 0.56 22.13 5.28
N GLN A 79 1.54 23.06 5.29
CA GLN A 79 2.75 22.91 6.08
C GLN A 79 2.44 22.83 7.56
N THR A 80 1.59 23.73 8.08
CA THR A 80 1.16 23.74 9.49
C THR A 80 0.45 22.45 9.88
N ALA A 81 -0.50 21.99 9.07
CA ALA A 81 -1.20 20.74 9.29
C ALA A 81 -0.24 19.53 9.21
N SER A 82 0.75 19.58 8.31
CA SER A 82 1.77 18.53 8.19
C SER A 82 2.63 18.43 9.45
N VAL A 83 3.04 19.55 10.01
CA VAL A 83 3.80 19.56 11.28
C VAL A 83 2.99 18.91 12.41
N ALA A 84 1.70 19.23 12.52
CA ALA A 84 0.83 18.61 13.51
C ALA A 84 0.73 17.08 13.29
N ALA A 85 0.52 16.64 12.05
CA ALA A 85 0.41 15.23 11.74
C ALA A 85 1.71 14.45 11.95
N TRP A 86 2.88 15.03 11.63
CA TRP A 86 4.18 14.39 11.88
C TRP A 86 4.53 14.29 13.38
N ASN A 87 3.96 15.13 14.23
CA ASN A 87 4.18 15.13 15.67
C ASN A 87 3.15 14.29 16.46
N ASP A 88 2.16 13.73 15.78
CA ASP A 88 1.12 12.89 16.38
C ASP A 88 1.32 11.43 15.98
N GLU A 89 1.73 10.59 16.91
CA GLU A 89 1.86 9.14 16.72
C GLU A 89 0.58 8.38 17.11
N ALA A 90 -0.32 9.00 17.87
CA ALA A 90 -1.52 8.32 18.36
C ALA A 90 -2.44 7.92 17.20
N HIS A 91 -2.68 8.81 16.23
CA HIS A 91 -3.50 8.50 15.07
C HIS A 91 -2.85 7.47 14.14
N VAL A 92 -1.51 7.39 14.12
CA VAL A 92 -0.78 6.39 13.31
C VAL A 92 -1.00 5.00 13.87
N LEU A 93 -0.90 4.85 15.19
CA LEU A 93 -1.18 3.58 15.87
C LEU A 93 -2.66 3.18 15.71
N ASP A 94 -3.58 4.12 15.85
CA ASP A 94 -5.01 3.88 15.63
C ASP A 94 -5.28 3.40 14.19
N ASN A 95 -4.70 4.06 13.19
CA ASN A 95 -4.80 3.66 11.79
C ASN A 95 -4.28 2.22 11.56
N ARG A 96 -3.11 1.86 12.15
CA ARG A 96 -2.61 0.47 12.09
C ARG A 96 -3.55 -0.54 12.73
N ASN A 97 -4.13 -0.20 13.90
CA ASN A 97 -5.07 -1.07 14.60
C ASN A 97 -6.32 -1.33 13.76
N GLN A 98 -6.87 -0.31 13.12
CA GLN A 98 -8.00 -0.46 12.20
C GLN A 98 -7.67 -1.38 11.02
N TYR A 99 -6.47 -1.28 10.43
CA TYR A 99 -6.05 -2.21 9.38
C TYR A 99 -5.86 -3.63 9.91
N ARG A 100 -5.24 -3.82 11.09
CA ARG A 100 -5.13 -5.14 11.73
C ARG A 100 -6.49 -5.82 11.88
N GLU A 101 -7.48 -5.10 12.38
CA GLU A 101 -8.83 -5.60 12.56
C GLU A 101 -9.45 -6.04 11.22
N LYS A 102 -9.36 -5.19 10.18
CA LYS A 102 -9.87 -5.52 8.85
C LYS A 102 -9.19 -6.75 8.25
N PHE A 103 -7.86 -6.84 8.34
CA PHE A 103 -7.12 -7.99 7.82
C PHE A 103 -7.42 -9.27 8.58
N ALA A 104 -7.48 -9.21 9.91
CA ALA A 104 -7.83 -10.37 10.73
C ALA A 104 -9.22 -10.91 10.41
N ALA A 105 -10.19 -10.03 10.13
CA ALA A 105 -11.56 -10.41 9.82
C ALA A 105 -11.76 -10.86 8.36
N CYS A 106 -11.16 -10.16 7.39
CA CYS A 106 -11.45 -10.37 5.96
C CYS A 106 -10.53 -11.40 5.30
N THR A 107 -9.23 -11.46 5.69
CA THR A 107 -8.27 -12.34 5.04
C THR A 107 -8.67 -13.82 5.09
N PRO A 108 -9.14 -14.40 6.22
CA PRO A 108 -9.58 -15.79 6.27
C PRO A 108 -10.70 -16.10 5.27
N LEU A 109 -11.69 -15.19 5.15
CA LEU A 109 -12.82 -15.36 4.24
C LEU A 109 -12.40 -15.38 2.77
N ILE A 110 -11.45 -14.54 2.41
CA ILE A 110 -10.92 -14.45 1.05
C ILE A 110 -9.98 -15.63 0.79
N ALA A 111 -9.17 -16.03 1.75
CA ALA A 111 -8.22 -17.14 1.63
C ALA A 111 -8.90 -18.51 1.45
N GLU A 112 -10.16 -18.67 1.86
CA GLU A 112 -10.94 -19.89 1.59
C GLU A 112 -11.13 -20.15 0.09
N VAL A 113 -11.16 -19.12 -0.72
CA VAL A 113 -11.50 -19.20 -2.16
C VAL A 113 -10.40 -18.71 -3.07
N LEU A 114 -9.57 -17.77 -2.64
CA LEU A 114 -8.47 -17.21 -3.42
C LEU A 114 -7.11 -17.60 -2.81
N GLY A 115 -6.10 -17.76 -3.65
CA GLY A 115 -4.73 -18.02 -3.18
C GLY A 115 -4.11 -16.77 -2.57
N THR A 116 -4.42 -16.49 -1.30
CA THR A 116 -3.85 -15.39 -0.53
C THR A 116 -3.62 -15.80 0.92
N GLY A 117 -2.90 -14.98 1.68
CA GLY A 117 -2.66 -15.15 3.11
C GLY A 117 -2.52 -13.80 3.80
N MET A 118 -2.32 -13.84 5.12
CA MET A 118 -2.06 -12.62 5.91
C MET A 118 -0.71 -12.03 5.48
N PRO A 119 -0.65 -10.80 4.99
CA PRO A 119 0.62 -10.14 4.70
C PRO A 119 1.25 -9.57 5.98
N ASP A 120 2.56 -9.31 5.96
CA ASP A 120 3.27 -8.68 7.09
C ASP A 120 2.90 -7.20 7.25
N ALA A 121 2.54 -6.55 6.15
CA ALA A 121 2.31 -5.11 6.06
C ALA A 121 1.40 -4.73 4.90
N SER A 122 1.10 -3.43 4.74
CA SER A 122 0.26 -2.88 3.69
C SER A 122 -1.24 -2.89 3.99
N PHE A 123 -2.04 -2.31 3.09
CA PHE A 123 -3.51 -2.36 3.14
C PHE A 123 -4.11 -3.10 1.94
N TYR A 124 -3.30 -3.95 1.30
CA TYR A 124 -3.71 -4.77 0.16
C TYR A 124 -3.57 -6.25 0.47
N LEU A 125 -4.51 -7.04 -0.04
CA LEU A 125 -4.29 -8.46 -0.33
C LEU A 125 -3.87 -8.60 -1.80
N TRP A 126 -2.91 -9.46 -2.06
CA TRP A 126 -2.51 -9.89 -3.39
C TRP A 126 -2.99 -11.32 -3.57
N ALA A 127 -4.11 -11.47 -4.25
CA ALA A 127 -4.86 -12.72 -4.28
C ALA A 127 -4.79 -13.38 -5.65
N ARG A 128 -4.50 -14.67 -5.67
CA ARG A 128 -4.38 -15.46 -6.88
C ARG A 128 -5.74 -15.99 -7.33
N VAL A 129 -6.07 -15.79 -8.59
CA VAL A 129 -7.38 -16.16 -9.18
C VAL A 129 -7.28 -17.20 -10.30
N ASP A 130 -6.14 -17.38 -10.94
CA ASP A 130 -5.92 -18.30 -12.06
C ASP A 130 -6.05 -19.80 -11.71
N LYS A 131 -6.13 -20.11 -10.42
CA LYS A 131 -6.35 -21.49 -9.94
C LYS A 131 -7.82 -21.86 -9.73
N LEU A 132 -8.73 -20.88 -9.79
CA LEU A 132 -10.16 -21.14 -9.59
C LEU A 132 -10.82 -21.74 -10.82
N ALA A 133 -10.50 -21.16 -11.99
CA ALA A 133 -11.04 -21.53 -13.29
C ALA A 133 -10.05 -21.01 -14.36
N PRO A 134 -10.18 -21.41 -15.64
CA PRO A 134 -9.41 -20.82 -16.72
C PRO A 134 -9.92 -19.39 -17.05
N ILE A 135 -9.75 -18.48 -16.07
CA ILE A 135 -10.19 -17.09 -16.14
C ILE A 135 -8.98 -16.17 -15.95
N SER A 136 -8.90 -15.10 -16.71
CA SER A 136 -7.89 -14.07 -16.50
C SER A 136 -8.25 -13.18 -15.31
N ASP A 137 -7.23 -12.51 -14.74
CA ASP A 137 -7.42 -11.53 -13.66
C ASP A 137 -8.33 -10.37 -14.06
N SER A 138 -8.29 -9.95 -15.33
CA SER A 138 -9.18 -8.91 -15.87
C SER A 138 -10.63 -9.39 -16.02
N GLU A 139 -10.85 -10.61 -16.47
CA GLU A 139 -12.20 -11.19 -16.54
C GLU A 139 -12.77 -11.42 -15.16
N PHE A 140 -11.96 -11.89 -14.19
CA PHE A 140 -12.35 -12.01 -12.79
C PHE A 140 -12.78 -10.64 -12.22
N ALA A 141 -11.95 -9.61 -12.38
CA ALA A 141 -12.26 -8.26 -11.85
C ALA A 141 -13.53 -7.67 -12.49
N ARG A 142 -13.72 -7.86 -13.81
CA ARG A 142 -14.92 -7.41 -14.53
C ARG A 142 -16.17 -8.15 -14.05
N GLY A 143 -16.14 -9.48 -13.99
CA GLY A 143 -17.29 -10.27 -13.54
C GLY A 143 -17.68 -9.98 -12.10
N LEU A 144 -16.69 -9.76 -11.22
CA LEU A 144 -16.93 -9.37 -9.84
C LEU A 144 -17.62 -7.99 -9.75
N LEU A 145 -17.21 -7.02 -10.57
CA LEU A 145 -17.88 -5.72 -10.65
C LEU A 145 -19.30 -5.85 -11.20
N GLU A 146 -19.49 -6.54 -12.32
CA GLU A 146 -20.78 -6.66 -13.02
C GLU A 146 -21.84 -7.37 -12.17
N HIS A 147 -21.47 -8.43 -11.47
CA HIS A 147 -22.44 -9.29 -10.77
C HIS A 147 -22.52 -9.05 -9.27
N TYR A 148 -21.46 -8.47 -8.65
CA TYR A 148 -21.38 -8.32 -7.22
C TYR A 148 -21.06 -6.88 -6.76
N ASN A 149 -20.87 -5.94 -7.69
CA ASN A 149 -20.56 -4.53 -7.40
C ASN A 149 -19.36 -4.36 -6.46
N VAL A 150 -18.30 -5.15 -6.68
CA VAL A 150 -17.03 -5.04 -5.96
C VAL A 150 -15.91 -4.79 -6.95
N VAL A 151 -15.13 -3.74 -6.69
CA VAL A 151 -13.99 -3.35 -7.53
C VAL A 151 -12.69 -3.89 -6.95
N VAL A 152 -11.96 -4.66 -7.75
CA VAL A 152 -10.58 -5.07 -7.48
C VAL A 152 -9.72 -4.71 -8.68
N LEU A 153 -8.40 -4.61 -8.49
CA LEU A 153 -7.50 -4.27 -9.60
C LEU A 153 -6.83 -5.53 -10.16
N PRO A 154 -6.91 -5.77 -11.48
CA PRO A 154 -6.15 -6.82 -12.13
C PRO A 154 -4.64 -6.62 -11.91
N GLY A 155 -3.96 -7.68 -11.51
CA GLY A 155 -2.52 -7.64 -11.26
C GLY A 155 -1.72 -7.41 -12.54
N SER A 156 -2.20 -7.93 -13.67
CA SER A 156 -1.58 -7.71 -14.99
C SER A 156 -1.50 -6.24 -15.38
N PHE A 157 -2.38 -5.37 -14.86
CA PHE A 157 -2.36 -3.93 -15.11
C PHE A 157 -1.35 -3.18 -14.19
N LEU A 158 -0.96 -3.79 -13.08
CA LEU A 158 -0.08 -3.21 -12.09
C LEU A 158 1.39 -3.61 -12.29
N ALA A 159 1.62 -4.71 -12.96
CA ALA A 159 2.94 -5.25 -13.22
C ALA A 159 3.47 -4.84 -14.60
N ARG A 160 4.79 -4.90 -14.77
CA ARG A 160 5.45 -4.78 -16.07
C ARG A 160 5.84 -6.15 -16.59
N GLU A 161 5.55 -6.38 -17.85
CA GLU A 161 6.09 -7.54 -18.55
C GLU A 161 7.62 -7.46 -18.63
N ALA A 162 8.29 -8.54 -18.28
CA ALA A 162 9.73 -8.71 -18.40
C ALA A 162 10.03 -10.12 -18.91
N ASN A 163 10.88 -10.23 -19.91
CA ASN A 163 11.26 -11.51 -20.54
C ASN A 163 10.04 -12.36 -21.01
N GLY A 164 9.01 -11.72 -21.52
CA GLY A 164 7.80 -12.39 -21.99
C GLY A 164 6.86 -12.87 -20.88
N VAL A 165 7.09 -12.47 -19.63
CA VAL A 165 6.26 -12.84 -18.47
C VAL A 165 5.72 -11.57 -17.79
N ASN A 166 4.42 -11.51 -17.58
CA ASN A 166 3.80 -10.52 -16.71
C ASN A 166 3.60 -11.14 -15.32
N PRO A 167 4.39 -10.73 -14.30
CA PRO A 167 4.35 -11.34 -12.96
C PRO A 167 3.06 -11.05 -12.19
N GLY A 168 2.25 -10.11 -12.65
CA GLY A 168 0.95 -9.80 -12.07
C GLY A 168 -0.22 -10.58 -12.70
N ALA A 169 0.00 -11.28 -13.81
CA ALA A 169 -1.06 -12.06 -14.46
C ALA A 169 -1.57 -13.17 -13.53
N GLY A 170 -2.88 -13.35 -13.50
CA GLY A 170 -3.54 -14.33 -12.62
C GLY A 170 -3.71 -13.87 -11.18
N PHE A 171 -3.41 -12.61 -10.85
CA PHE A 171 -3.61 -12.03 -9.53
C PHE A 171 -4.56 -10.83 -9.57
N VAL A 172 -5.23 -10.58 -8.45
CA VAL A 172 -5.96 -9.33 -8.21
C VAL A 172 -5.48 -8.67 -6.92
N ARG A 173 -5.45 -7.34 -6.93
CA ARG A 173 -5.18 -6.54 -5.73
C ARG A 173 -6.48 -6.10 -5.10
N ILE A 174 -6.66 -6.45 -3.83
CA ILE A 174 -7.84 -6.12 -3.02
C ILE A 174 -7.41 -5.12 -1.95
N ALA A 175 -7.99 -3.92 -1.93
CA ALA A 175 -7.68 -2.89 -0.95
C ALA A 175 -8.72 -2.90 0.19
N LEU A 176 -8.29 -3.09 1.43
CA LEU A 176 -9.17 -3.09 2.62
C LEU A 176 -9.28 -1.68 3.23
N VAL A 177 -9.58 -0.67 2.41
CA VAL A 177 -9.60 0.75 2.81
C VAL A 177 -10.97 1.23 3.32
N ALA A 178 -12.06 0.56 2.94
CA ALA A 178 -13.42 0.88 3.39
C ALA A 178 -13.60 0.57 4.89
N SER A 179 -14.77 0.85 5.45
CA SER A 179 -15.08 0.45 6.83
C SER A 179 -15.01 -1.07 7.01
N LEU A 180 -14.84 -1.55 8.24
CA LEU A 180 -14.80 -2.98 8.52
C LEU A 180 -16.04 -3.71 8.00
N ALA A 181 -17.22 -3.12 8.19
CA ALA A 181 -18.48 -3.71 7.73
C ALA A 181 -18.54 -3.84 6.21
N GLU A 182 -18.11 -2.80 5.47
CA GLU A 182 -18.06 -2.82 4.01
C GLU A 182 -16.99 -3.81 3.51
N CYS A 183 -15.84 -3.91 4.17
CA CYS A 183 -14.81 -4.88 3.83
C CYS A 183 -15.30 -6.33 4.02
N LEU A 184 -16.05 -6.61 5.10
CA LEU A 184 -16.65 -7.92 5.35
C LEU A 184 -17.73 -8.27 4.33
N ASP A 185 -18.60 -7.32 3.99
CA ASP A 185 -19.61 -7.51 2.93
C ASP A 185 -18.94 -7.78 1.57
N ALA A 186 -17.92 -6.99 1.21
CA ALA A 186 -17.16 -7.22 -0.01
C ALA A 186 -16.44 -8.59 -0.01
N ALA A 187 -15.84 -9.00 1.11
CA ALA A 187 -15.21 -10.32 1.23
C ALA A 187 -16.22 -11.47 1.04
N ALA A 188 -17.42 -11.35 1.60
CA ALA A 188 -18.49 -12.30 1.40
C ALA A 188 -18.94 -12.39 -0.08
N ARG A 189 -19.05 -11.24 -0.77
CA ARG A 189 -19.39 -11.19 -2.20
C ARG A 189 -18.28 -11.78 -3.08
N ILE A 190 -17.01 -11.52 -2.78
CA ILE A 190 -15.87 -12.13 -3.47
C ILE A 190 -15.94 -13.65 -3.33
N ARG A 191 -16.18 -14.16 -2.11
CA ARG A 191 -16.33 -15.59 -1.85
C ARG A 191 -17.47 -16.19 -2.65
N GLN A 192 -18.65 -15.55 -2.66
CA GLN A 192 -19.80 -16.01 -3.43
C GLN A 192 -19.54 -16.05 -4.94
N PHE A 193 -18.83 -15.07 -5.47
CA PHE A 193 -18.45 -15.05 -6.88
C PHE A 193 -17.47 -16.16 -7.19
N ALA A 194 -16.40 -16.29 -6.42
CA ALA A 194 -15.37 -17.31 -6.63
C ALA A 194 -15.91 -18.74 -6.57
N GLN A 195 -16.92 -19.01 -5.72
CA GLN A 195 -17.57 -20.31 -5.59
C GLN A 195 -18.47 -20.69 -6.79
N LYS A 196 -18.78 -19.72 -7.67
CA LYS A 196 -19.62 -19.96 -8.86
C LYS A 196 -18.81 -20.12 -10.15
N LEU A 197 -17.50 -19.88 -10.09
CA LEU A 197 -16.58 -20.09 -11.19
C LEU A 197 -16.15 -21.56 -11.28
#